data_78f1c18942365aa639f6332d4bf05317
#
_entry.id   78f1c18942365aa639f6332d4bf05317
#
_cell.length_a   1.000
_cell.length_b   1.000
_cell.length_c   1.000
_cell.angle_alpha   90.00
_cell.angle_beta   90.00
_cell.angle_gamma   90.00
#
_symmetry.space_group_name_H-M   'P 1'
#
loop_
_entity.id
_entity.type
_entity.pdbx_description
1 polymer ?
#
loop_
_entity_poly.entity_id
_entity_poly.type
_entity_poly.pdbx_seq_one_letter_code
_entity_poly.pdbx_strand_id
1 'polypeptide(L)'
;MYEKIPGLINRSETVAYVGKIENVVGMSIEASGGRASIGDLVMIYNEEQNSQTPAEVVGFKDGKVQLMTYESTSGIASGSFVRNTRQRLKVPVGDFLRGRIINAAGEPIDGKGPFEASRYYTVNSVYTNPLNRPPIREKLEFGIKAIDGLNTIGKGQRIGIFAGSGVGKSTLMGMIARNVKTDINVIALVGERGREVLEFVEKDLGEEGMKRSVLVVATSDQPAMLRMKCPLVATTIAEYFRDQGHDVLLMMDSLTRYAMAQREIGLAIGEPPIARGYTPSIYAELPKLLDAVQKGLFEKALAFRNEHVKTVTNMEELGEAVQNGFALGMWCGD
;
A
#
# COMPACT_ATOMS: atom_id res chain seq x y z
N MET A 1 -1.12 -26.44 -36.92
CA MET A 1 -0.41 -26.61 -35.63
C MET A 1 0.98 -25.98 -35.65
N TYR A 2 1.75 -26.12 -36.75
CA TYR A 2 3.14 -25.63 -36.87
C TYR A 2 3.25 -24.10 -37.03
N GLU A 3 2.23 -23.40 -37.53
CA GLU A 3 2.25 -21.94 -37.73
C GLU A 3 2.27 -21.10 -36.43
N LYS A 4 1.90 -21.70 -35.30
CA LYS A 4 1.94 -21.03 -33.98
C LYS A 4 3.31 -21.12 -33.28
N ILE A 5 4.19 -22.02 -33.73
CA ILE A 5 5.49 -22.27 -33.11
C ILE A 5 6.45 -21.08 -33.20
N PRO A 6 6.61 -20.38 -34.35
CA PRO A 6 7.47 -19.20 -34.43
C PRO A 6 7.03 -18.07 -33.50
N GLY A 7 5.71 -17.89 -33.31
CA GLY A 7 5.15 -16.91 -32.40
C GLY A 7 5.37 -17.27 -30.91
N LEU A 8 5.43 -18.55 -30.59
CA LEU A 8 5.75 -19.04 -29.24
C LEU A 8 7.25 -18.91 -28.95
N ILE A 9 8.11 -19.24 -29.92
CA ILE A 9 9.57 -19.08 -29.80
C ILE A 9 9.96 -17.61 -29.63
N ASN A 10 9.36 -16.69 -30.41
CA ASN A 10 9.62 -15.25 -30.29
C ASN A 10 9.07 -14.63 -28.97
N ARG A 11 8.15 -15.30 -28.29
CA ARG A 11 7.62 -14.89 -26.99
C ARG A 11 8.31 -15.58 -25.82
N SER A 12 9.05 -16.66 -26.06
CA SER A 12 9.82 -17.34 -25.03
C SER A 12 11.12 -16.59 -24.76
N GLU A 13 11.36 -16.21 -23.51
CA GLU A 13 12.67 -15.70 -23.09
C GLU A 13 13.69 -16.85 -23.18
N THR A 14 14.48 -16.86 -24.24
CA THR A 14 15.56 -17.86 -24.44
C THR A 14 16.81 -17.56 -23.63
N VAL A 15 16.92 -16.36 -23.04
CA VAL A 15 18.05 -15.92 -22.22
C VAL A 15 17.53 -15.32 -20.92
N ALA A 16 17.81 -15.97 -19.79
CA ALA A 16 17.58 -15.44 -18.48
C ALA A 16 18.84 -14.68 -18.00
N TYR A 17 18.68 -13.41 -17.66
CA TYR A 17 19.74 -12.67 -16.96
C TYR A 17 19.67 -13.00 -15.48
N VAL A 18 20.70 -13.68 -14.98
CA VAL A 18 20.82 -14.09 -13.58
C VAL A 18 21.85 -13.20 -12.91
N GLY A 19 21.46 -12.60 -11.79
CA GLY A 19 22.39 -11.92 -10.88
C GLY A 19 22.87 -12.89 -9.79
N LYS A 20 23.86 -12.45 -9.02
CA LYS A 20 24.41 -13.19 -7.88
C LYS A 20 24.46 -12.29 -6.67
N ILE A 21 23.99 -12.79 -5.51
CA ILE A 21 24.08 -12.06 -4.24
C ILE A 21 25.55 -12.01 -3.82
N GLU A 22 26.02 -10.81 -3.54
CA GLU A 22 27.37 -10.56 -3.06
C GLU A 22 27.37 -10.27 -1.56
N ASN A 23 26.38 -9.51 -1.09
CA ASN A 23 26.35 -9.06 0.30
C ASN A 23 24.92 -9.00 0.83
N VAL A 24 24.75 -9.31 2.12
CA VAL A 24 23.49 -9.19 2.85
C VAL A 24 23.78 -8.48 4.16
N VAL A 25 23.21 -7.29 4.36
CA VAL A 25 23.39 -6.50 5.59
C VAL A 25 22.01 -6.08 6.10
N GLY A 26 21.56 -6.71 7.17
CA GLY A 26 20.22 -6.48 7.70
C GLY A 26 19.14 -6.78 6.67
N MET A 27 18.38 -5.77 6.25
CA MET A 27 17.34 -5.90 5.23
C MET A 27 17.82 -5.58 3.81
N SER A 28 19.02 -5.04 3.64
CA SER A 28 19.60 -4.68 2.35
C SER A 28 20.41 -5.83 1.76
N ILE A 29 20.15 -6.16 0.51
CA ILE A 29 20.83 -7.20 -0.24
C ILE A 29 21.46 -6.56 -1.46
N GLU A 30 22.74 -6.82 -1.68
CA GLU A 30 23.47 -6.37 -2.86
C GLU A 30 23.70 -7.54 -3.80
N ALA A 31 23.32 -7.36 -5.06
CA ALA A 31 23.53 -8.34 -6.11
C ALA A 31 24.30 -7.73 -7.28
N SER A 32 25.18 -8.53 -7.88
CA SER A 32 25.86 -8.18 -9.12
C SER A 32 25.26 -8.94 -10.31
N GLY A 33 25.44 -8.37 -11.51
CA GLY A 33 24.91 -8.96 -12.73
C GLY A 33 23.40 -8.74 -12.88
N GLY A 34 22.87 -9.27 -13.98
CA GLY A 34 21.45 -9.09 -14.32
C GLY A 34 21.14 -7.70 -14.90
N ARG A 35 20.00 -7.60 -15.58
CA ARG A 35 19.41 -6.32 -16.00
C ARG A 35 18.16 -6.10 -15.16
N ALA A 36 18.10 -4.99 -14.45
CA ALA A 36 16.98 -4.68 -13.54
C ALA A 36 16.64 -3.20 -13.58
N SER A 37 15.41 -2.87 -13.30
CA SER A 37 14.91 -1.51 -13.11
C SER A 37 14.36 -1.36 -11.69
N ILE A 38 14.37 -0.15 -11.14
CA ILE A 38 13.79 0.12 -9.82
C ILE A 38 12.29 -0.25 -9.84
N GLY A 39 11.88 -1.03 -8.85
CA GLY A 39 10.52 -1.56 -8.71
C GLY A 39 10.29 -2.91 -9.40
N ASP A 40 11.31 -3.49 -10.06
CA ASP A 40 11.20 -4.85 -10.60
C ASP A 40 11.16 -5.88 -9.45
N LEU A 41 10.25 -6.83 -9.58
CA LEU A 41 10.18 -8.01 -8.73
C LEU A 41 11.25 -9.01 -9.18
N VAL A 42 12.07 -9.45 -8.26
CA VAL A 42 13.09 -10.48 -8.47
C VAL A 42 12.85 -11.66 -7.56
N MET A 43 13.29 -12.84 -7.99
CA MET A 43 13.26 -14.07 -7.18
C MET A 43 14.68 -14.45 -6.80
N ILE A 44 14.93 -14.56 -5.50
CA ILE A 44 16.19 -15.03 -4.93
C ILE A 44 16.07 -16.53 -4.70
N TYR A 45 16.97 -17.30 -5.27
CA TYR A 45 17.00 -18.76 -5.14
C TYR A 45 17.88 -19.16 -3.98
N ASN A 46 17.29 -19.84 -3.02
CA ASN A 46 18.01 -20.46 -1.93
C ASN A 46 18.21 -21.94 -2.24
N GLU A 47 19.43 -22.33 -2.59
CA GLU A 47 19.75 -23.70 -2.98
C GLU A 47 19.61 -24.68 -1.81
N GLU A 48 20.00 -24.27 -0.59
CA GLU A 48 19.95 -25.14 0.61
C GLU A 48 18.51 -25.50 1.01
N GLN A 49 17.57 -24.56 0.84
CA GLN A 49 16.17 -24.74 1.23
C GLN A 49 15.27 -25.12 0.05
N ASN A 50 15.82 -25.18 -1.17
CA ASN A 50 15.05 -25.34 -2.42
C ASN A 50 13.84 -24.40 -2.48
N SER A 51 14.02 -23.15 -2.04
CA SER A 51 12.98 -22.12 -1.92
C SER A 51 13.33 -20.89 -2.74
N GLN A 52 12.31 -20.08 -2.99
CA GLN A 52 12.43 -18.80 -3.69
C GLN A 52 11.88 -17.71 -2.81
N THR A 53 12.68 -16.66 -2.58
CA THR A 53 12.27 -15.50 -1.80
C THR A 53 12.02 -14.31 -2.75
N PRO A 54 10.81 -13.74 -2.76
CA PRO A 54 10.51 -12.56 -3.55
C PRO A 54 11.18 -11.32 -2.95
N ALA A 55 11.78 -10.52 -3.82
CA ALA A 55 12.41 -9.25 -3.45
C ALA A 55 12.14 -8.19 -4.51
N GLU A 56 12.32 -6.94 -4.19
CA GLU A 56 12.17 -5.80 -5.10
C GLU A 56 13.49 -5.06 -5.26
N VAL A 57 13.75 -4.57 -6.47
CA VAL A 57 14.86 -3.68 -6.77
C VAL A 57 14.52 -2.29 -6.22
N VAL A 58 15.25 -1.87 -5.19
CA VAL A 58 15.04 -0.59 -4.51
C VAL A 58 16.04 0.50 -4.92
N GLY A 59 17.16 0.11 -5.53
CA GLY A 59 18.18 1.08 -5.96
C GLY A 59 19.37 0.43 -6.63
N PHE A 60 20.35 1.29 -6.95
CA PHE A 60 21.65 0.90 -7.49
C PHE A 60 22.75 1.65 -6.73
N LYS A 61 23.82 0.97 -6.39
CA LYS A 61 24.97 1.56 -5.72
C LYS A 61 26.25 0.84 -6.16
N ASP A 62 27.26 1.60 -6.53
CA ASP A 62 28.59 1.09 -6.93
C ASP A 62 28.54 -0.02 -7.99
N GLY A 63 27.62 0.11 -8.97
CA GLY A 63 27.41 -0.86 -10.03
C GLY A 63 26.65 -2.12 -9.61
N LYS A 64 26.18 -2.20 -8.38
CA LYS A 64 25.38 -3.30 -7.84
C LYS A 64 23.90 -2.93 -7.76
N VAL A 65 23.06 -3.95 -7.83
CA VAL A 65 21.60 -3.84 -7.61
C VAL A 65 21.33 -3.99 -6.13
N GLN A 66 20.60 -3.04 -5.55
CA GLN A 66 20.11 -3.12 -4.17
C GLN A 66 18.72 -3.73 -4.17
N LEU A 67 18.55 -4.79 -3.39
CA LEU A 67 17.30 -5.54 -3.26
C LEU A 67 16.81 -5.51 -1.82
N MET A 68 15.49 -5.57 -1.66
CA MET A 68 14.83 -5.80 -0.38
C MET A 68 13.75 -6.86 -0.51
N THR A 69 13.70 -7.78 0.44
CA THR A 69 12.73 -8.88 0.45
C THR A 69 11.38 -8.46 1.02
N TYR A 70 10.35 -9.15 0.56
CA TYR A 70 9.01 -9.10 1.18
C TYR A 70 8.89 -10.02 2.39
N GLU A 71 9.86 -10.90 2.58
CA GLU A 71 9.94 -11.87 3.67
C GLU A 71 11.23 -11.69 4.48
N SER A 72 11.48 -12.57 5.43
CA SER A 72 12.74 -12.59 6.17
C SER A 72 13.92 -12.83 5.24
N THR A 73 15.05 -12.17 5.51
CA THR A 73 16.33 -12.45 4.84
C THR A 73 17.03 -13.72 5.36
N SER A 74 16.42 -14.41 6.32
CA SER A 74 16.96 -15.64 6.89
C SER A 74 17.12 -16.72 5.82
N GLY A 75 18.29 -17.33 5.77
CA GLY A 75 18.62 -18.39 4.79
C GLY A 75 19.09 -17.87 3.43
N ILE A 76 19.14 -16.56 3.20
CA ILE A 76 19.73 -16.00 1.98
C ILE A 76 21.27 -15.99 2.16
N ALA A 77 21.97 -16.71 1.30
CA ALA A 77 23.41 -16.82 1.33
C ALA A 77 24.10 -15.95 0.27
N SER A 78 25.34 -15.53 0.55
CA SER A 78 26.21 -14.97 -0.49
C SER A 78 26.43 -16.01 -1.58
N GLY A 79 26.32 -15.60 -2.83
CA GLY A 79 26.39 -16.49 -3.98
C GLY A 79 25.06 -17.01 -4.49
N SER A 80 23.96 -16.86 -3.75
CA SER A 80 22.60 -17.21 -4.22
C SER A 80 22.26 -16.50 -5.52
N PHE A 81 21.53 -17.17 -6.40
CA PHE A 81 21.13 -16.61 -7.68
C PHE A 81 19.89 -15.71 -7.56
N VAL A 82 19.88 -14.65 -8.36
CA VAL A 82 18.78 -13.70 -8.46
C VAL A 82 18.29 -13.65 -9.88
N ARG A 83 17.01 -13.93 -10.10
CA ARG A 83 16.37 -13.81 -11.42
C ARG A 83 15.39 -12.65 -11.42
N ASN A 84 15.57 -11.70 -12.33
CA ASN A 84 14.59 -10.65 -12.57
C ASN A 84 13.38 -11.23 -13.32
N THR A 85 12.18 -10.96 -12.78
CA THR A 85 10.91 -11.36 -13.40
C THR A 85 10.46 -10.38 -14.48
N ARG A 86 11.08 -9.18 -14.57
CA ARG A 86 10.66 -8.04 -15.40
C ARG A 86 9.21 -7.63 -15.17
N GLN A 87 8.68 -7.95 -14.02
CA GLN A 87 7.34 -7.56 -13.60
C GLN A 87 7.46 -6.75 -12.32
N ARG A 88 6.48 -5.91 -12.09
CA ARG A 88 6.27 -5.25 -10.80
C ARG A 88 5.32 -6.08 -9.97
N LEU A 89 5.24 -5.78 -8.67
CA LEU A 89 4.26 -6.39 -7.78
C LEU A 89 2.86 -6.24 -8.38
N LYS A 90 2.13 -7.36 -8.45
CA LYS A 90 0.74 -7.42 -8.89
C LYS A 90 -0.09 -8.01 -7.77
N VAL A 91 -1.28 -7.49 -7.60
CA VAL A 91 -2.24 -8.01 -6.61
C VAL A 91 -3.51 -8.48 -7.30
N PRO A 92 -4.12 -9.55 -6.79
CA PRO A 92 -5.40 -10.03 -7.29
C PRO A 92 -6.49 -9.00 -7.00
N VAL A 93 -7.41 -8.83 -7.96
CA VAL A 93 -8.56 -7.92 -7.82
C VAL A 93 -9.83 -8.59 -8.31
N GLY A 94 -10.92 -8.40 -7.57
CA GLY A 94 -12.22 -8.99 -7.87
C GLY A 94 -13.17 -8.92 -6.68
N ASP A 95 -14.45 -9.21 -6.93
CA ASP A 95 -15.48 -9.23 -5.88
C ASP A 95 -15.23 -10.30 -4.80
N PHE A 96 -14.44 -11.33 -5.10
CA PHE A 96 -14.01 -12.34 -4.14
C PHE A 96 -13.21 -11.78 -2.97
N LEU A 97 -12.70 -10.54 -3.08
CA LEU A 97 -12.01 -9.85 -1.99
C LEU A 97 -12.96 -9.28 -0.93
N ARG A 98 -14.26 -9.14 -1.21
CA ARG A 98 -15.23 -8.67 -0.22
C ARG A 98 -15.29 -9.63 0.96
N GLY A 99 -15.20 -9.11 2.16
CA GLY A 99 -15.18 -9.90 3.39
C GLY A 99 -13.87 -10.65 3.64
N ARG A 100 -12.78 -10.33 2.92
CA ARG A 100 -11.49 -10.98 3.04
C ARG A 100 -10.45 -10.07 3.71
N ILE A 101 -9.48 -10.73 4.35
CA ILE A 101 -8.29 -10.09 4.90
C ILE A 101 -7.08 -10.65 4.16
N ILE A 102 -6.29 -9.77 3.55
CA ILE A 102 -5.09 -10.14 2.79
C ILE A 102 -3.86 -9.42 3.36
N ASN A 103 -2.69 -9.97 3.07
CA ASN A 103 -1.41 -9.30 3.33
C ASN A 103 -1.06 -8.31 2.20
N ALA A 104 0.03 -7.57 2.37
CA ALA A 104 0.49 -6.61 1.38
C ALA A 104 1.13 -7.25 0.12
N ALA A 105 1.26 -8.56 0.04
CA ALA A 105 1.60 -9.31 -1.17
C ALA A 105 0.35 -9.77 -1.96
N GLY A 106 -0.85 -9.55 -1.41
CA GLY A 106 -2.12 -9.95 -2.01
C GLY A 106 -2.58 -11.37 -1.65
N GLU A 107 -1.99 -11.99 -0.63
CA GLU A 107 -2.31 -13.34 -0.18
C GLU A 107 -3.32 -13.32 0.97
N PRO A 108 -4.29 -14.26 1.00
CA PRO A 108 -5.27 -14.34 2.08
C PRO A 108 -4.62 -14.77 3.42
N ILE A 109 -4.98 -14.08 4.50
CA ILE A 109 -4.50 -14.37 5.86
C ILE A 109 -5.64 -14.61 6.86
N ASP A 110 -6.88 -14.70 6.38
CA ASP A 110 -8.10 -14.83 7.17
C ASP A 110 -8.51 -16.28 7.47
N GLY A 111 -7.70 -17.26 7.08
CA GLY A 111 -8.00 -18.68 7.29
C GLY A 111 -9.14 -19.24 6.42
N LYS A 112 -9.74 -18.44 5.53
CA LYS A 112 -10.85 -18.85 4.66
C LYS A 112 -10.40 -19.57 3.39
N GLY A 113 -9.12 -19.93 3.32
CA GLY A 113 -8.52 -20.59 2.15
C GLY A 113 -8.18 -19.64 1.00
N PRO A 114 -7.49 -20.19 -0.04
CA PRO A 114 -7.12 -19.42 -1.21
C PRO A 114 -8.34 -18.97 -2.01
N PHE A 115 -8.15 -17.97 -2.85
CA PHE A 115 -9.15 -17.54 -3.83
C PHE A 115 -8.57 -17.66 -5.24
N GLU A 116 -9.43 -17.94 -6.21
CA GLU A 116 -9.06 -17.97 -7.62
C GLU A 116 -9.23 -16.58 -8.22
N ALA A 117 -8.11 -15.93 -8.54
CA ALA A 117 -8.10 -14.63 -9.16
C ALA A 117 -7.93 -14.77 -10.67
N SER A 118 -8.87 -14.24 -11.42
CA SER A 118 -8.78 -14.16 -12.89
C SER A 118 -8.15 -12.85 -13.38
N ARG A 119 -8.02 -11.85 -12.51
CA ARG A 119 -7.52 -10.50 -12.84
C ARG A 119 -6.53 -10.02 -11.80
N TYR A 120 -5.45 -9.37 -12.29
CA TYR A 120 -4.39 -8.80 -11.46
C TYR A 120 -4.11 -7.37 -11.88
N TYR A 121 -4.00 -6.47 -10.92
CA TYR A 121 -3.56 -5.10 -11.15
C TYR A 121 -2.13 -4.91 -10.64
N THR A 122 -1.34 -4.13 -11.40
CA THR A 122 0.01 -3.76 -10.98
C THR A 122 -0.07 -2.71 -9.87
N VAL A 123 0.64 -2.96 -8.78
CA VAL A 123 0.76 -1.99 -7.69
C VAL A 123 1.66 -0.85 -8.15
N ASN A 124 1.06 0.24 -8.55
CA ASN A 124 1.77 1.42 -9.05
C ASN A 124 0.96 2.69 -8.81
N SER A 125 1.63 3.79 -8.48
CA SER A 125 1.03 5.11 -8.48
C SER A 125 1.23 5.75 -9.86
N VAL A 126 0.19 5.81 -10.68
CA VAL A 126 0.26 6.51 -11.99
C VAL A 126 -0.22 7.96 -11.83
N TYR A 127 0.49 8.93 -12.34
CA TYR A 127 0.09 10.35 -12.33
C TYR A 127 -1.18 10.58 -13.15
N THR A 128 -2.15 11.33 -12.62
CA THR A 128 -3.34 11.77 -13.36
C THR A 128 -3.29 13.27 -13.62
N ASN A 129 -3.69 13.67 -14.82
CA ASN A 129 -3.83 15.08 -15.13
C ASN A 129 -4.83 15.72 -14.15
N PRO A 130 -4.42 16.74 -13.38
CA PRO A 130 -5.30 17.41 -12.42
C PRO A 130 -6.54 18.05 -13.05
N LEU A 131 -6.49 18.37 -14.35
CA LEU A 131 -7.63 18.94 -15.05
C LEU A 131 -8.77 17.93 -15.32
N ASN A 132 -8.46 16.63 -15.20
CA ASN A 132 -9.47 15.57 -15.34
C ASN A 132 -10.17 15.26 -14.01
N ARG A 133 -9.92 16.03 -12.95
CA ARG A 133 -10.54 15.84 -11.63
C ARG A 133 -11.84 16.64 -11.55
N PRO A 134 -13.00 16.01 -11.43
CA PRO A 134 -14.26 16.73 -11.28
C PRO A 134 -14.39 17.38 -9.88
N PRO A 135 -15.17 18.46 -9.77
CA PRO A 135 -15.40 19.15 -8.50
C PRO A 135 -16.32 18.34 -7.58
N ILE A 136 -16.03 18.36 -6.26
CA ILE A 136 -16.92 17.79 -5.24
C ILE A 136 -18.24 18.57 -5.25
N ARG A 137 -19.36 17.87 -5.44
CA ARG A 137 -20.70 18.46 -5.48
C ARG A 137 -21.68 17.78 -4.54
N GLU A 138 -21.39 16.56 -4.11
CA GLU A 138 -22.28 15.76 -3.27
C GLU A 138 -21.68 15.61 -1.87
N LYS A 139 -22.52 15.69 -0.84
CA LYS A 139 -22.12 15.38 0.53
C LYS A 139 -22.07 13.87 0.73
N LEU A 140 -21.13 13.42 1.55
CA LEU A 140 -21.06 12.05 2.04
C LEU A 140 -21.48 12.01 3.50
N GLU A 141 -22.44 11.14 3.84
CA GLU A 141 -22.90 10.93 5.20
C GLU A 141 -22.14 9.79 5.86
N PHE A 142 -21.46 10.11 6.96
CA PHE A 142 -20.67 9.16 7.74
C PHE A 142 -21.50 8.39 8.77
N GLY A 143 -22.71 8.84 9.06
CA GLY A 143 -23.57 8.29 10.12
C GLY A 143 -23.06 8.61 11.52
N ILE A 144 -22.18 9.60 11.67
CA ILE A 144 -21.61 10.05 12.93
C ILE A 144 -22.04 11.49 13.17
N LYS A 145 -22.86 11.71 14.19
CA LYS A 145 -23.49 13.02 14.49
C LYS A 145 -22.48 14.17 14.56
N ALA A 146 -21.31 13.93 15.17
CA ALA A 146 -20.28 14.96 15.29
C ALA A 146 -19.63 15.32 13.94
N ILE A 147 -19.51 14.35 13.02
CA ILE A 147 -18.98 14.58 11.67
C ILE A 147 -20.07 15.21 10.82
N ASP A 148 -21.22 14.55 10.69
CA ASP A 148 -22.28 14.97 9.78
C ASP A 148 -22.93 16.30 10.18
N GLY A 149 -22.93 16.62 11.48
CA GLY A 149 -23.52 17.86 11.99
C GLY A 149 -22.59 19.07 12.06
N LEU A 150 -21.27 18.83 12.21
CA LEU A 150 -20.31 19.93 12.40
C LEU A 150 -19.30 20.05 11.26
N ASN A 151 -19.08 18.98 10.50
CA ASN A 151 -18.10 18.93 9.41
C ASN A 151 -18.76 18.35 8.16
N THR A 152 -19.09 19.19 7.19
CA THR A 152 -19.60 18.69 5.92
C THR A 152 -18.48 18.07 5.12
N ILE A 153 -18.59 16.77 4.81
CA ILE A 153 -17.63 16.04 4.00
C ILE A 153 -18.28 15.68 2.67
N GLY A 154 -17.57 15.92 1.59
CA GLY A 154 -18.02 15.60 0.24
C GLY A 154 -17.53 14.24 -0.24
N LYS A 155 -18.29 13.60 -1.13
CA LYS A 155 -17.82 12.46 -1.89
C LYS A 155 -16.56 12.84 -2.64
N GLY A 156 -15.52 12.02 -2.47
CA GLY A 156 -14.25 12.33 -3.06
C GLY A 156 -13.32 13.23 -2.22
N GLN A 157 -13.69 13.66 -1.02
CA GLN A 157 -12.86 14.47 -0.13
C GLN A 157 -11.90 13.60 0.69
N ARG A 158 -10.69 14.10 0.89
CA ARG A 158 -9.70 13.53 1.82
C ARG A 158 -9.87 14.12 3.21
N ILE A 159 -9.81 13.26 4.23
CA ILE A 159 -9.92 13.67 5.63
C ILE A 159 -8.79 13.05 6.42
N GLY A 160 -8.17 13.83 7.31
CA GLY A 160 -7.24 13.33 8.31
C GLY A 160 -7.91 13.26 9.68
N ILE A 161 -7.77 12.14 10.36
CA ILE A 161 -8.12 12.00 11.78
C ILE A 161 -6.81 11.98 12.57
N PHE A 162 -6.57 13.02 13.32
CA PHE A 162 -5.39 13.20 14.16
C PHE A 162 -5.76 12.95 15.61
N ALA A 163 -5.14 11.94 16.22
CA ALA A 163 -5.49 11.52 17.56
C ALA A 163 -4.31 10.86 18.27
N GLY A 164 -4.16 11.07 19.57
CA GLY A 164 -3.22 10.36 20.42
C GLY A 164 -3.56 8.87 20.57
N SER A 165 -2.68 8.13 21.22
CA SER A 165 -2.93 6.74 21.55
C SER A 165 -4.08 6.63 22.56
N GLY A 166 -4.97 5.65 22.40
CA GLY A 166 -6.01 5.32 23.35
C GLY A 166 -7.24 6.26 23.39
N VAL A 167 -7.37 7.21 22.46
CA VAL A 167 -8.50 8.16 22.45
C VAL A 167 -9.68 7.71 21.58
N GLY A 168 -9.68 6.48 21.08
CA GLY A 168 -10.79 5.92 20.31
C GLY A 168 -10.70 6.06 18.80
N LYS A 169 -9.51 6.27 18.23
CA LYS A 169 -9.28 6.37 16.79
C LYS A 169 -9.83 5.14 16.03
N SER A 170 -9.45 3.94 16.45
CA SER A 170 -9.88 2.67 15.81
C SER A 170 -11.39 2.48 15.93
N THR A 171 -11.96 2.81 17.09
CA THR A 171 -13.42 2.79 17.29
C THR A 171 -14.14 3.74 16.35
N LEU A 172 -13.62 4.95 16.17
CA LEU A 172 -14.17 5.92 15.21
C LEU A 172 -14.07 5.39 13.77
N MET A 173 -12.94 4.78 13.39
CA MET A 173 -12.79 4.14 12.07
C MET A 173 -13.80 3.02 11.85
N GLY A 174 -13.99 2.15 12.84
CA GLY A 174 -15.00 1.09 12.77
C GLY A 174 -16.42 1.64 12.66
N MET A 175 -16.74 2.71 13.40
CA MET A 175 -18.03 3.40 13.27
C MET A 175 -18.24 3.94 11.86
N ILE A 176 -17.24 4.58 11.28
CA ILE A 176 -17.30 5.10 9.92
C ILE A 176 -17.50 3.95 8.93
N ALA A 177 -16.68 2.91 9.02
CA ALA A 177 -16.76 1.75 8.11
C ALA A 177 -18.13 1.06 8.15
N ARG A 178 -18.80 1.04 9.32
CA ARG A 178 -20.15 0.47 9.46
C ARG A 178 -21.27 1.38 8.94
N ASN A 179 -21.13 2.68 9.10
CA ASN A 179 -22.23 3.61 8.92
C ASN A 179 -22.19 4.41 7.62
N VAL A 180 -21.01 4.60 7.03
CA VAL A 180 -20.86 5.35 5.77
C VAL A 180 -21.67 4.72 4.64
N LYS A 181 -22.30 5.57 3.83
CA LYS A 181 -23.08 5.14 2.68
C LYS A 181 -22.21 4.98 1.44
N THR A 182 -21.42 3.91 1.44
CA THR A 182 -20.58 3.47 0.31
C THR A 182 -20.82 2.00 0.01
N ASP A 183 -20.51 1.56 -1.21
CA ASP A 183 -20.71 0.18 -1.65
C ASP A 183 -19.69 -0.77 -1.05
N ILE A 184 -18.46 -0.27 -0.85
CA ILE A 184 -17.35 -1.04 -0.34
C ILE A 184 -16.34 -0.18 0.43
N ASN A 185 -15.78 -0.77 1.48
CA ASN A 185 -14.67 -0.18 2.21
C ASN A 185 -13.38 -0.94 1.91
N VAL A 186 -12.29 -0.23 1.65
CA VAL A 186 -10.95 -0.80 1.57
C VAL A 186 -10.13 -0.20 2.72
N ILE A 187 -9.59 -1.06 3.57
CA ILE A 187 -8.96 -0.64 4.83
C ILE A 187 -7.53 -1.15 4.86
N ALA A 188 -6.56 -0.25 4.89
CA ALA A 188 -5.16 -0.58 5.09
C ALA A 188 -4.78 -0.43 6.56
N LEU A 189 -4.35 -1.53 7.20
CA LEU A 189 -3.80 -1.54 8.55
C LEU A 189 -2.29 -1.71 8.47
N VAL A 190 -1.57 -0.61 8.70
CA VAL A 190 -0.13 -0.51 8.44
C VAL A 190 0.64 -0.43 9.76
N GLY A 191 1.44 -1.45 10.06
CA GLY A 191 2.31 -1.49 11.21
C GLY A 191 1.60 -1.60 12.55
N GLU A 192 0.31 -1.96 12.57
CA GLU A 192 -0.43 -2.21 13.79
C GLU A 192 -0.04 -3.56 14.40
N ARG A 193 -0.26 -3.75 15.70
CA ARG A 193 0.01 -5.02 16.36
C ARG A 193 -1.05 -6.05 15.99
N GLY A 194 -0.68 -7.32 15.85
CA GLY A 194 -1.61 -8.38 15.46
C GLY A 194 -2.87 -8.45 16.32
N ARG A 195 -2.76 -8.24 17.65
CA ARG A 195 -3.94 -8.18 18.56
C ARG A 195 -4.86 -7.00 18.26
N GLU A 196 -4.29 -5.84 17.89
CA GLU A 196 -5.07 -4.62 17.57
C GLU A 196 -5.83 -4.80 16.26
N VAL A 197 -5.23 -5.51 15.30
CA VAL A 197 -5.90 -5.91 14.04
C VAL A 197 -7.09 -6.81 14.33
N LEU A 198 -6.92 -7.83 15.20
CA LEU A 198 -8.01 -8.74 15.57
C LEU A 198 -9.13 -8.00 16.30
N GLU A 199 -8.78 -7.15 17.27
CA GLU A 199 -9.76 -6.32 18.00
C GLU A 199 -10.53 -5.39 17.07
N PHE A 200 -9.87 -4.77 16.10
CA PHE A 200 -10.52 -3.93 15.09
C PHE A 200 -11.52 -4.73 14.26
N VAL A 201 -11.14 -5.92 13.78
CA VAL A 201 -12.02 -6.78 12.98
C VAL A 201 -13.23 -7.25 13.76
N GLU A 202 -13.03 -7.73 15.00
CA GLU A 202 -14.09 -8.34 15.80
C GLU A 202 -15.00 -7.32 16.49
N LYS A 203 -14.41 -6.26 17.08
CA LYS A 203 -15.15 -5.30 17.91
C LYS A 203 -15.55 -4.05 17.16
N ASP A 204 -14.59 -3.44 16.42
CA ASP A 204 -14.82 -2.15 15.81
C ASP A 204 -15.52 -2.26 14.45
N LEU A 205 -15.12 -3.21 13.60
CA LEU A 205 -15.73 -3.43 12.30
C LEU A 205 -16.94 -4.36 12.36
N GLY A 206 -16.82 -5.48 13.08
CA GLY A 206 -17.86 -6.50 13.24
C GLY A 206 -18.23 -7.21 11.93
N GLU A 207 -19.12 -8.19 12.02
CA GLU A 207 -19.52 -9.02 10.86
C GLU A 207 -20.13 -8.20 9.71
N GLU A 208 -21.03 -7.25 10.03
CA GLU A 208 -21.72 -6.45 9.02
C GLU A 208 -20.75 -5.49 8.30
N GLY A 209 -19.84 -4.86 9.04
CA GLY A 209 -18.82 -4.02 8.44
C GLY A 209 -17.85 -4.84 7.59
N MET A 210 -17.51 -6.06 8.05
CA MET A 210 -16.60 -6.93 7.33
C MET A 210 -17.17 -7.41 5.99
N LYS A 211 -18.46 -7.70 5.88
CA LYS A 211 -19.10 -8.16 4.63
C LYS A 211 -18.90 -7.22 3.45
N ARG A 212 -18.80 -5.92 3.70
CA ARG A 212 -18.58 -4.89 2.68
C ARG A 212 -17.18 -4.28 2.73
N SER A 213 -16.23 -4.95 3.36
CA SER A 213 -14.88 -4.45 3.51
C SER A 213 -13.85 -5.41 2.92
N VAL A 214 -12.75 -4.85 2.44
CA VAL A 214 -11.50 -5.56 2.13
C VAL A 214 -10.44 -5.00 3.06
N LEU A 215 -9.77 -5.85 3.82
CA LEU A 215 -8.66 -5.43 4.67
C LEU A 215 -7.33 -5.85 4.06
N VAL A 216 -6.41 -4.90 3.99
CA VAL A 216 -5.01 -5.14 3.64
C VAL A 216 -4.19 -4.88 4.89
N VAL A 217 -3.48 -5.89 5.36
CA VAL A 217 -2.81 -5.85 6.66
C VAL A 217 -1.31 -6.09 6.50
N ALA A 218 -0.53 -5.22 7.13
CA ALA A 218 0.90 -5.43 7.36
C ALA A 218 1.21 -5.05 8.81
N THR A 219 1.41 -6.03 9.67
CA THR A 219 1.66 -5.82 11.10
C THR A 219 3.07 -5.29 11.39
N SER A 220 3.29 -4.80 12.62
CA SER A 220 4.55 -4.15 13.01
C SER A 220 5.77 -5.08 13.01
N ASP A 221 5.56 -6.38 13.08
CA ASP A 221 6.58 -7.44 13.03
C ASP A 221 6.96 -7.85 11.61
N GLN A 222 6.19 -7.40 10.59
CA GLN A 222 6.48 -7.71 9.19
C GLN A 222 7.57 -6.80 8.61
N PRO A 223 8.27 -7.26 7.55
CA PRO A 223 9.30 -6.47 6.86
C PRO A 223 8.83 -5.07 6.43
N ALA A 224 9.76 -4.12 6.42
CA ALA A 224 9.48 -2.73 6.02
C ALA A 224 8.86 -2.64 4.61
N MET A 225 9.27 -3.52 3.69
CA MET A 225 8.73 -3.61 2.34
C MET A 225 7.22 -3.90 2.34
N LEU A 226 6.74 -4.86 3.12
CA LEU A 226 5.30 -5.15 3.23
C LEU A 226 4.53 -3.99 3.87
N ARG A 227 5.08 -3.39 4.92
CA ARG A 227 4.46 -2.21 5.57
C ARG A 227 4.36 -1.02 4.62
N MET A 228 5.36 -0.82 3.77
CA MET A 228 5.36 0.22 2.74
C MET A 228 4.40 -0.10 1.59
N LYS A 229 4.29 -1.36 1.17
CA LYS A 229 3.37 -1.76 0.09
C LYS A 229 1.90 -1.79 0.51
N CYS A 230 1.59 -2.00 1.78
CA CYS A 230 0.24 -2.16 2.28
C CYS A 230 -0.73 -1.05 1.83
N PRO A 231 -0.47 0.24 2.04
CA PRO A 231 -1.37 1.29 1.57
C PRO A 231 -1.43 1.40 0.05
N LEU A 232 -0.36 1.06 -0.67
CA LEU A 232 -0.36 1.06 -2.14
C LEU A 232 -1.24 -0.06 -2.70
N VAL A 233 -1.19 -1.24 -2.09
CA VAL A 233 -2.05 -2.38 -2.43
C VAL A 233 -3.52 -2.06 -2.15
N ALA A 234 -3.81 -1.48 -0.99
CA ALA A 234 -5.17 -1.03 -0.67
C ALA A 234 -5.68 0.00 -1.68
N THR A 235 -4.85 0.96 -2.08
CA THR A 235 -5.19 1.95 -3.12
C THR A 235 -5.49 1.26 -4.45
N THR A 236 -4.64 0.30 -4.87
CA THR A 236 -4.85 -0.46 -6.12
C THR A 236 -6.18 -1.24 -6.12
N ILE A 237 -6.55 -1.82 -4.98
CA ILE A 237 -7.82 -2.53 -4.83
C ILE A 237 -9.00 -1.54 -4.84
N ALA A 238 -8.86 -0.40 -4.18
CA ALA A 238 -9.87 0.66 -4.21
C ALA A 238 -10.08 1.20 -5.63
N GLU A 239 -9.00 1.41 -6.39
CA GLU A 239 -9.05 1.80 -7.81
C GLU A 239 -9.80 0.77 -8.66
N TYR A 240 -9.58 -0.51 -8.43
CA TYR A 240 -10.32 -1.56 -9.14
C TYR A 240 -11.83 -1.44 -8.91
N PHE A 241 -12.27 -1.34 -7.65
CA PHE A 241 -13.72 -1.24 -7.37
C PHE A 241 -14.33 0.04 -7.90
N ARG A 242 -13.61 1.17 -7.81
CA ARG A 242 -14.03 2.42 -8.45
C ARG A 242 -14.21 2.24 -9.97
N ASP A 243 -13.23 1.60 -10.64
CA ASP A 243 -13.28 1.37 -12.09
C ASP A 243 -14.45 0.45 -12.51
N GLN A 244 -15.02 -0.29 -11.55
CA GLN A 244 -16.27 -1.04 -11.73
C GLN A 244 -17.52 -0.18 -11.43
N GLY A 245 -17.37 1.10 -11.06
CA GLY A 245 -18.47 2.03 -10.78
C GLY A 245 -19.01 2.00 -9.36
N HIS A 246 -18.25 1.43 -8.41
CA HIS A 246 -18.63 1.41 -7.00
C HIS A 246 -18.21 2.67 -6.26
N ASP A 247 -19.03 3.10 -5.31
CA ASP A 247 -18.66 4.09 -4.29
C ASP A 247 -17.71 3.42 -3.27
N VAL A 248 -16.46 3.88 -3.21
CA VAL A 248 -15.40 3.26 -2.40
C VAL A 248 -14.96 4.19 -1.29
N LEU A 249 -14.96 3.69 -0.05
CA LEU A 249 -14.25 4.32 1.07
C LEU A 249 -12.88 3.66 1.23
N LEU A 250 -11.81 4.44 1.09
CA LEU A 250 -10.45 3.98 1.40
C LEU A 250 -9.99 4.57 2.73
N MET A 251 -9.61 3.71 3.67
CA MET A 251 -9.07 4.09 4.98
C MET A 251 -7.66 3.55 5.16
N MET A 252 -6.78 4.35 5.77
CA MET A 252 -5.38 3.96 6.06
C MET A 252 -5.04 4.25 7.51
N ASP A 253 -4.72 3.23 8.27
CA ASP A 253 -4.20 3.32 9.63
C ASP A 253 -2.84 2.63 9.74
N SER A 254 -1.70 3.33 9.78
CA SER A 254 -1.61 4.77 9.69
C SER A 254 -0.50 5.21 8.71
N LEU A 255 -0.63 6.41 8.17
CA LEU A 255 0.40 7.03 7.32
C LEU A 255 1.72 7.24 8.07
N THR A 256 1.69 7.42 9.39
CA THR A 256 2.90 7.50 10.23
C THR A 256 3.71 6.20 10.12
N ARG A 257 3.05 5.05 10.20
CA ARG A 257 3.72 3.74 10.09
C ARG A 257 4.25 3.48 8.68
N TYR A 258 3.53 3.95 7.65
CA TYR A 258 4.04 3.96 6.28
C TYR A 258 5.32 4.80 6.17
N ALA A 259 5.32 6.02 6.70
CA ALA A 259 6.50 6.90 6.69
C ALA A 259 7.69 6.29 7.46
N MET A 260 7.43 5.60 8.58
CA MET A 260 8.47 4.88 9.33
C MET A 260 9.06 3.72 8.51
N ALA A 261 8.23 2.94 7.81
CA ALA A 261 8.70 1.87 6.94
C ALA A 261 9.54 2.42 5.78
N GLN A 262 9.10 3.51 5.16
CA GLN A 262 9.85 4.21 4.11
C GLN A 262 11.19 4.72 4.61
N ARG A 263 11.24 5.27 5.84
CA ARG A 263 12.48 5.67 6.51
C ARG A 263 13.44 4.50 6.70
N GLU A 264 12.96 3.36 7.19
CA GLU A 264 13.78 2.15 7.37
C GLU A 264 14.41 1.72 6.03
N ILE A 265 13.63 1.72 4.95
CA ILE A 265 14.09 1.41 3.60
C ILE A 265 15.14 2.41 3.14
N GLY A 266 14.85 3.72 3.22
CA GLY A 266 15.76 4.77 2.79
C GLY A 266 17.10 4.73 3.51
N LEU A 267 17.09 4.55 4.85
CA LEU A 267 18.33 4.41 5.63
C LEU A 267 19.12 3.16 5.22
N ALA A 268 18.44 2.04 4.95
CA ALA A 268 19.11 0.78 4.57
C ALA A 268 19.76 0.85 3.18
N ILE A 269 19.21 1.65 2.25
CA ILE A 269 19.85 1.90 0.94
C ILE A 269 20.89 3.01 0.97
N GLY A 270 21.09 3.65 2.14
CA GLY A 270 22.15 4.65 2.37
C GLY A 270 21.71 6.08 2.13
N GLU A 271 20.40 6.39 2.11
CA GLU A 271 19.95 7.77 2.10
C GLU A 271 20.33 8.46 3.42
N PRO A 272 20.86 9.69 3.39
CA PRO A 272 21.18 10.43 4.60
C PRO A 272 19.89 10.84 5.34
N PRO A 273 19.85 10.72 6.67
CA PRO A 273 18.74 11.28 7.44
C PRO A 273 18.78 12.81 7.39
N ILE A 274 17.62 13.41 7.20
CA ILE A 274 17.43 14.87 7.21
C ILE A 274 16.56 15.28 8.42
N ALA A 275 15.63 16.20 8.23
CA ALA A 275 14.77 16.67 9.32
C ALA A 275 14.10 15.52 10.07
N ARG A 276 14.24 15.54 11.40
CA ARG A 276 13.61 14.56 12.31
C ARG A 276 14.01 13.09 12.05
N GLY A 277 15.14 12.87 11.37
CA GLY A 277 15.66 11.55 11.06
C GLY A 277 14.95 10.83 9.91
N TYR A 278 14.05 11.49 9.19
CA TYR A 278 13.46 10.98 7.96
C TYR A 278 14.42 11.14 6.78
N THR A 279 14.23 10.31 5.76
CA THR A 279 15.04 10.33 4.54
C THR A 279 14.38 11.20 3.46
N PRO A 280 15.14 11.76 2.49
CA PRO A 280 14.59 12.59 1.42
C PRO A 280 13.47 11.94 0.63
N SER A 281 13.54 10.62 0.41
CA SER A 281 12.55 9.86 -0.35
C SER A 281 11.13 9.97 0.22
N ILE A 282 10.96 10.10 1.54
CA ILE A 282 9.65 10.22 2.18
C ILE A 282 8.90 11.44 1.68
N TYR A 283 9.59 12.57 1.54
CA TYR A 283 8.99 13.82 1.08
C TYR A 283 8.53 13.76 -0.38
N ALA A 284 9.06 12.83 -1.17
CA ALA A 284 8.61 12.56 -2.53
C ALA A 284 7.50 11.50 -2.59
N GLU A 285 7.61 10.42 -1.79
CA GLU A 285 6.71 9.27 -1.89
C GLU A 285 5.39 9.47 -1.16
N LEU A 286 5.39 10.14 -0.01
CA LEU A 286 4.15 10.39 0.74
C LEU A 286 3.15 11.26 -0.04
N PRO A 287 3.55 12.39 -0.66
CA PRO A 287 2.65 13.12 -1.55
C PRO A 287 2.14 12.28 -2.73
N LYS A 288 2.98 11.42 -3.32
CA LYS A 288 2.54 10.54 -4.40
C LYS A 288 1.47 9.53 -3.94
N LEU A 289 1.62 8.94 -2.74
CA LEU A 289 0.58 8.09 -2.16
C LEU A 289 -0.70 8.88 -1.96
N LEU A 290 -0.60 10.07 -1.37
CA LEU A 290 -1.73 10.96 -1.16
C LEU A 290 -2.39 11.41 -2.46
N ASP A 291 -1.60 11.63 -3.51
CA ASP A 291 -2.11 11.95 -4.85
C ASP A 291 -2.63 10.72 -5.61
N ALA A 292 -2.02 9.56 -5.47
CA ALA A 292 -2.51 8.32 -6.07
C ALA A 292 -3.90 7.97 -5.55
N VAL A 293 -4.12 8.14 -4.26
CA VAL A 293 -5.45 8.04 -3.65
C VAL A 293 -6.40 9.07 -4.27
N GLN A 294 -5.94 10.30 -4.52
CA GLN A 294 -6.72 11.32 -5.24
C GLN A 294 -7.07 10.92 -6.68
N LYS A 295 -6.19 10.21 -7.34
CA LYS A 295 -6.33 9.80 -8.71
C LYS A 295 -7.40 8.75 -8.92
N GLY A 296 -7.49 7.84 -7.97
CA GLY A 296 -8.36 6.69 -8.06
C GLY A 296 -9.79 6.98 -7.65
N LEU A 297 -9.97 7.80 -6.65
CA LEU A 297 -11.26 8.05 -6.04
C LEU A 297 -11.87 9.40 -6.48
N PHE A 298 -11.21 10.13 -7.37
CA PHE A 298 -11.57 11.50 -7.70
C PHE A 298 -11.55 11.81 -9.19
N GLU A 299 -12.45 11.27 -9.93
CA GLU A 299 -12.88 12.00 -11.12
C GLU A 299 -13.77 13.21 -10.78
N LYS A 300 -14.06 13.48 -9.50
CA LYS A 300 -15.02 14.52 -9.09
C LYS A 300 -14.70 15.34 -7.85
N ALA A 301 -13.46 15.83 -7.65
CA ALA A 301 -13.23 16.74 -6.53
C ALA A 301 -12.28 17.90 -6.78
N LEU A 302 -12.83 19.08 -6.95
CA LEU A 302 -12.13 20.34 -6.72
C LEU A 302 -12.99 21.30 -5.89
N ALA A 303 -12.39 21.77 -4.79
CA ALA A 303 -12.69 22.97 -4.04
C ALA A 303 -13.99 23.02 -3.21
N PHE A 304 -13.88 22.63 -1.93
CA PHE A 304 -14.49 23.43 -0.88
C PHE A 304 -13.42 23.69 0.19
N ARG A 305 -12.85 24.89 0.20
CA ARG A 305 -12.11 25.43 1.32
C ARG A 305 -13.13 25.73 2.42
N ASN A 306 -13.28 24.85 3.38
CA ASN A 306 -13.91 25.18 4.64
C ASN A 306 -12.79 25.42 5.67
N GLU A 307 -12.75 26.65 6.21
CA GLU A 307 -11.73 27.16 7.15
C GLU A 307 -11.67 26.42 8.50
N HIS A 308 -12.41 25.36 8.69
CA HIS A 308 -12.55 24.66 9.99
C HIS A 308 -12.05 23.21 10.00
N VAL A 309 -11.68 22.64 8.86
CA VAL A 309 -10.98 21.36 8.81
C VAL A 309 -9.50 21.66 8.60
N LYS A 310 -8.67 21.40 9.59
CA LYS A 310 -7.20 21.44 9.42
C LYS A 310 -6.83 20.32 8.43
N THR A 311 -6.99 20.60 7.16
CA THR A 311 -6.36 19.83 6.11
C THR A 311 -4.88 20.11 6.24
N VAL A 312 -4.07 19.07 6.42
CA VAL A 312 -2.62 19.18 6.31
C VAL A 312 -2.33 19.63 4.86
N THR A 313 -2.02 20.89 4.68
CA THR A 313 -1.85 21.50 3.36
C THR A 313 -0.40 21.54 2.92
N ASN A 314 0.52 21.27 3.84
CA ASN A 314 1.96 21.27 3.56
C ASN A 314 2.68 20.17 4.36
N MET A 315 3.91 19.86 3.94
CA MET A 315 4.75 18.80 4.53
C MET A 315 5.21 19.10 5.95
N GLU A 316 5.23 20.36 6.35
CA GLU A 316 5.65 20.80 7.68
C GLU A 316 4.57 20.44 8.73
N GLU A 317 3.32 20.75 8.44
CA GLU A 317 2.15 20.35 9.25
C GLU A 317 1.98 18.84 9.33
N LEU A 318 2.24 18.12 8.21
CA LEU A 318 2.25 16.66 8.22
C LEU A 318 3.39 16.12 9.10
N GLY A 319 4.56 16.76 9.03
CA GLY A 319 5.72 16.44 9.87
C GLY A 319 5.41 16.62 11.36
N GLU A 320 4.71 17.68 11.74
CA GLU A 320 4.27 17.91 13.12
C GLU A 320 3.21 16.90 13.57
N ALA A 321 2.25 16.58 12.71
CA ALA A 321 1.25 15.58 12.98
C ALA A 321 1.88 14.19 13.18
N VAL A 322 2.84 13.81 12.32
CA VAL A 322 3.59 12.55 12.42
C VAL A 322 4.43 12.49 13.70
N GLN A 323 5.05 13.60 14.13
CA GLN A 323 5.81 13.63 15.39
C GLN A 323 4.95 13.43 16.63
N ASN A 324 3.73 13.93 16.60
CA ASN A 324 2.80 13.80 17.70
C ASN A 324 2.06 12.44 17.72
N GLY A 325 2.43 11.51 16.83
CA GLY A 325 1.82 10.18 16.75
C GLY A 325 0.41 10.18 16.15
N PHE A 326 0.08 11.19 15.36
CA PHE A 326 -1.27 11.46 14.91
C PHE A 326 -1.38 11.49 13.39
N ALA A 327 -1.57 10.39 12.69
CA ALA A 327 -2.01 10.47 11.31
C ALA A 327 -2.86 9.26 10.94
N LEU A 328 -4.13 9.48 10.70
CA LEU A 328 -5.03 8.59 9.98
C LEU A 328 -5.47 9.31 8.72
N GLY A 329 -5.11 8.75 7.57
CA GLY A 329 -5.65 9.20 6.29
C GLY A 329 -6.91 8.44 5.96
N MET A 330 -8.02 9.13 5.74
CA MET A 330 -9.30 8.56 5.33
C MET A 330 -9.73 9.17 4.01
N TRP A 331 -10.20 8.33 3.08
CA TRP A 331 -10.50 8.73 1.73
C TRP A 331 -11.88 8.25 1.32
N CYS A 332 -12.67 9.12 0.72
CA CYS A 332 -13.98 8.81 0.18
C CYS A 332 -14.04 9.24 -1.28
N GLY A 333 -14.39 8.33 -2.18
CA GLY A 333 -14.53 8.59 -3.61
C GLY A 333 -15.77 7.93 -4.18
N ASP A 334 -16.18 8.39 -5.36
CA ASP A 334 -17.19 7.76 -6.20
C ASP A 334 -16.65 6.50 -6.83
#